data_dd3c476a227fa92068e5dde6ae39bbb7
#
_entry.id   dd3c476a227fa92068e5dde6ae39bbb7
#
_cell.length_a   1.000
_cell.length_b   1.000
_cell.length_c   1.000
_cell.angle_alpha   90.00
_cell.angle_beta   90.00
_cell.angle_gamma   90.00
#
_symmetry.space_group_name_H-M   'P 1'
#
loop_
_entity.id
_entity.type
_entity.pdbx_description
1 polymer ?
#
loop_
_entity_poly.entity_id
_entity_poly.type
_entity_poly.pdbx_seq_one_letter_code
_entity_poly.pdbx_strand_id
1 'polypeptide(L)'
;MAEQRPRIMYFKEYLPTPVCVALSMFFALVFQFNGGVFLPTAVQMSSALGCIQEDVMMAGYASFIGMTLIFPILFRLKFRFTTRRIFLTVCPVLIICNLITLHVNSLPIFILVCLVSGFFRMWGTFECFSNMRLSVTPSGNFSVFYPVIYIIVLESIQLSGLVATHISDWANWRYMHWFVIGMLL
;
A
#
# COMPACT_ATOMS: atom_id res chain seq x y z
N MET A 1 38.26 -16.39 -3.81
CA MET A 1 36.96 -16.18 -4.46
C MET A 1 36.25 -15.06 -3.71
N ALA A 2 36.21 -13.86 -4.25
CA ALA A 2 35.51 -12.72 -3.65
C ALA A 2 34.02 -12.97 -3.86
N GLU A 3 33.31 -13.18 -2.75
CA GLU A 3 31.88 -13.33 -2.67
C GLU A 3 31.25 -12.03 -3.21
N GLN A 4 30.75 -12.05 -4.44
CA GLN A 4 29.98 -10.96 -5.00
C GLN A 4 28.67 -10.86 -4.22
N ARG A 5 28.67 -10.07 -3.14
CA ARG A 5 27.44 -9.66 -2.46
C ARG A 5 26.54 -9.03 -3.50
N PRO A 6 25.29 -9.49 -3.66
CA PRO A 6 24.38 -8.88 -4.60
C PRO A 6 24.27 -7.40 -4.29
N ARG A 7 24.59 -6.53 -5.24
CA ARG A 7 24.41 -5.07 -5.10
C ARG A 7 22.92 -4.79 -5.05
N ILE A 8 22.39 -4.83 -3.85
CA ILE A 8 21.04 -4.33 -3.60
C ILE A 8 21.16 -2.81 -3.69
N MET A 9 20.78 -2.23 -4.83
CA MET A 9 20.75 -0.78 -5.01
C MET A 9 19.64 -0.21 -4.15
N TYR A 10 20.01 0.35 -3.00
CA TYR A 10 19.14 1.12 -2.12
C TYR A 10 19.03 2.56 -2.61
N PHE A 11 18.00 3.28 -2.21
CA PHE A 11 17.92 4.73 -2.32
C PHE A 11 19.12 5.45 -1.68
N LYS A 12 19.85 4.76 -0.78
CA LYS A 12 20.99 5.28 -0.05
C LYS A 12 22.15 5.78 -0.92
N GLU A 13 22.23 5.34 -2.19
CA GLU A 13 23.28 5.82 -3.10
C GLU A 13 23.03 7.26 -3.61
N TYR A 14 21.76 7.73 -3.53
CA TYR A 14 21.37 9.02 -4.10
C TYR A 14 20.85 10.03 -3.09
N LEU A 15 20.42 9.59 -1.91
CA LEU A 15 19.76 10.43 -0.92
C LEU A 15 20.37 10.27 0.47
N PRO A 16 20.44 11.35 1.28
CA PRO A 16 20.88 11.27 2.67
C PRO A 16 19.93 10.37 3.48
N THR A 17 20.48 9.62 4.43
CA THR A 17 19.77 8.62 5.23
C THR A 17 18.44 9.12 5.84
N PRO A 18 18.35 10.33 6.45
CA PRO A 18 17.08 10.79 7.03
C PRO A 18 15.99 11.03 5.98
N VAL A 19 16.36 11.50 4.79
CA VAL A 19 15.40 11.71 3.68
C VAL A 19 14.89 10.37 3.16
N CYS A 20 15.76 9.37 3.06
CA CYS A 20 15.40 8.03 2.64
C CYS A 20 14.40 7.38 3.62
N VAL A 21 14.62 7.54 4.92
CA VAL A 21 13.69 7.06 5.96
C VAL A 21 12.35 7.78 5.89
N ALA A 22 12.36 9.11 5.83
CA ALA A 22 11.14 9.92 5.75
C ALA A 22 10.31 9.58 4.51
N LEU A 23 10.97 9.44 3.35
CA LEU A 23 10.31 9.05 2.11
C LEU A 23 9.70 7.64 2.19
N SER A 24 10.45 6.69 2.76
CA SER A 24 9.95 5.32 2.95
C SER A 24 8.76 5.27 3.93
N MET A 25 8.79 6.09 5.00
CA MET A 25 7.65 6.24 5.91
C MET A 25 6.44 6.82 5.19
N PHE A 26 6.62 7.89 4.42
CA PHE A 26 5.55 8.51 3.66
C PHE A 26 4.89 7.51 2.69
N PHE A 27 5.67 6.81 1.87
CA PHE A 27 5.11 5.81 0.96
C PHE A 27 4.46 4.63 1.70
N ALA A 28 5.00 4.20 2.83
CA ALA A 28 4.37 3.17 3.65
C ALA A 28 2.97 3.63 4.12
N LEU A 29 2.83 4.89 4.57
CA LEU A 29 1.55 5.50 4.91
C LEU A 29 0.59 5.49 3.71
N VAL A 30 1.05 5.98 2.54
CA VAL A 30 0.23 6.07 1.32
C VAL A 30 -0.27 4.69 0.88
N PHE A 31 0.57 3.67 0.91
CA PHE A 31 0.17 2.31 0.57
C PHE A 31 -0.86 1.75 1.55
N GLN A 32 -0.75 2.06 2.85
CA GLN A 32 -1.75 1.64 3.84
C GLN A 32 -3.06 2.40 3.69
N PHE A 33 -3.02 3.69 3.38
CA PHE A 33 -4.22 4.49 3.10
C PHE A 33 -5.11 3.87 2.02
N ASN A 34 -4.52 3.29 0.98
CA ASN A 34 -5.26 2.62 -0.08
C ASN A 34 -6.07 1.39 0.39
N GLY A 35 -5.87 0.91 1.61
CA GLY A 35 -6.57 -0.26 2.14
C GLY A 35 -7.61 0.02 3.22
N GLY A 36 -7.58 1.19 3.85
CA GLY A 36 -8.46 1.54 4.96
C GLY A 36 -9.84 2.07 4.55
N VAL A 37 -10.14 2.15 3.26
CA VAL A 37 -11.34 2.80 2.72
C VAL A 37 -12.61 1.95 2.89
N PHE A 38 -12.51 0.62 2.81
CA PHE A 38 -13.66 -0.27 2.63
C PHE A 38 -14.63 -0.32 3.82
N LEU A 39 -14.12 -0.44 5.04
CA LEU A 39 -14.96 -0.56 6.25
C LEU A 39 -15.83 0.68 6.49
N PRO A 40 -15.27 1.89 6.55
CA PRO A 40 -16.06 3.08 6.87
C PRO A 40 -17.01 3.50 5.74
N THR A 41 -16.70 3.14 4.48
CA THR A 41 -17.49 3.55 3.31
C THR A 41 -18.36 2.44 2.73
N ALA A 42 -18.41 1.26 3.36
CA ALA A 42 -19.13 0.09 2.85
C ALA A 42 -20.61 0.36 2.57
N VAL A 43 -21.30 1.10 3.45
CA VAL A 43 -22.72 1.47 3.27
C VAL A 43 -22.92 2.35 2.05
N GLN A 44 -22.05 3.34 1.84
CA GLN A 44 -22.16 4.26 0.70
C GLN A 44 -21.79 3.55 -0.61
N MET A 45 -20.79 2.68 -0.57
CA MET A 45 -20.41 1.85 -1.72
C MET A 45 -21.52 0.88 -2.10
N SER A 46 -22.17 0.23 -1.13
CA SER A 46 -23.26 -0.72 -1.38
C SER A 46 -24.45 -0.03 -2.07
N SER A 47 -24.82 1.15 -1.60
CA SER A 47 -25.89 1.93 -2.23
C SER A 47 -25.54 2.39 -3.65
N ALA A 48 -24.29 2.77 -3.89
CA ALA A 48 -23.81 3.22 -5.19
C ALA A 48 -23.66 2.08 -6.23
N LEU A 49 -23.30 0.88 -5.77
CA LEU A 49 -23.13 -0.32 -6.61
C LEU A 49 -24.43 -1.13 -6.75
N GLY A 50 -25.49 -0.78 -6.01
CA GLY A 50 -26.76 -1.51 -6.00
C GLY A 50 -26.64 -2.94 -5.45
N CYS A 51 -25.72 -3.18 -4.51
CA CYS A 51 -25.45 -4.47 -3.89
C CYS A 51 -25.60 -4.38 -2.36
N ILE A 52 -25.59 -5.51 -1.68
CA ILE A 52 -25.65 -5.55 -0.21
C ILE A 52 -24.27 -5.21 0.38
N GLN A 53 -24.24 -4.78 1.64
CA GLN A 53 -23.01 -4.40 2.31
C GLN A 53 -21.99 -5.54 2.41
N GLU A 54 -22.47 -6.76 2.58
CA GLU A 54 -21.65 -7.98 2.62
C GLU A 54 -20.85 -8.18 1.33
N ASP A 55 -21.45 -7.86 0.18
CA ASP A 55 -20.76 -7.97 -1.12
C ASP A 55 -19.60 -6.99 -1.24
N VAL A 56 -19.77 -5.77 -0.72
CA VAL A 56 -18.67 -4.77 -0.65
C VAL A 56 -17.56 -5.25 0.27
N MET A 57 -17.90 -5.90 1.38
CA MET A 57 -16.92 -6.49 2.30
C MET A 57 -16.11 -7.60 1.63
N MET A 58 -16.70 -8.36 0.68
CA MET A 58 -15.95 -9.34 -0.12
C MET A 58 -14.81 -8.69 -0.92
N ALA A 59 -14.99 -7.46 -1.42
CA ALA A 59 -13.89 -6.73 -2.06
C ALA A 59 -12.76 -6.40 -1.08
N GLY A 60 -13.09 -6.06 0.18
CA GLY A 60 -12.11 -5.91 1.26
C GLY A 60 -11.33 -7.21 1.49
N TYR A 61 -12.02 -8.35 1.61
CA TYR A 61 -11.37 -9.66 1.76
C TYR A 61 -10.52 -10.03 0.55
N ALA A 62 -10.97 -9.73 -0.67
CA ALA A 62 -10.16 -9.93 -1.88
C ALA A 62 -8.84 -9.13 -1.83
N SER A 63 -8.87 -7.91 -1.30
CA SER A 63 -7.65 -7.13 -1.07
C SER A 63 -6.70 -7.81 -0.07
N PHE A 64 -7.20 -8.37 1.03
CA PHE A 64 -6.39 -9.14 1.97
C PHE A 64 -5.82 -10.42 1.34
N ILE A 65 -6.61 -11.13 0.54
CA ILE A 65 -6.13 -12.29 -0.23
C ILE A 65 -5.00 -11.86 -1.17
N GLY A 66 -5.16 -10.75 -1.90
CA GLY A 66 -4.12 -10.18 -2.74
C GLY A 66 -2.83 -9.90 -1.97
N MET A 67 -2.93 -9.35 -0.75
CA MET A 67 -1.78 -9.11 0.12
C MET A 67 -1.07 -10.39 0.54
N THR A 68 -1.80 -11.48 0.78
CA THR A 68 -1.20 -12.76 1.19
C THR A 68 -0.56 -13.51 0.02
N LEU A 69 -1.10 -13.38 -1.18
CA LEU A 69 -0.59 -14.04 -2.39
C LEU A 69 0.84 -13.63 -2.76
N ILE A 70 1.30 -12.45 -2.34
CA ILE A 70 2.65 -12.01 -2.66
C ILE A 70 3.72 -12.64 -1.77
N PHE A 71 3.39 -13.07 -0.53
CA PHE A 71 4.40 -13.55 0.43
C PHE A 71 5.33 -14.66 -0.10
N PRO A 72 4.83 -15.70 -0.80
CA PRO A 72 5.70 -16.77 -1.31
C PRO A 72 6.76 -16.29 -2.31
N ILE A 73 6.47 -15.24 -3.06
CA ILE A 73 7.34 -14.72 -4.13
C ILE A 73 8.09 -13.45 -3.73
N LEU A 74 7.73 -12.83 -2.61
CA LEU A 74 8.20 -11.53 -2.16
C LEU A 74 9.74 -11.45 -2.08
N PHE A 75 10.37 -12.44 -1.43
CA PHE A 75 11.82 -12.49 -1.31
C PHE A 75 12.50 -12.66 -2.67
N ARG A 76 11.94 -13.48 -3.56
CA ARG A 76 12.47 -13.67 -4.93
C ARG A 76 12.41 -12.37 -5.72
N LEU A 77 11.32 -11.61 -5.59
CA LEU A 77 11.17 -10.30 -6.23
C LEU A 77 12.17 -9.29 -5.69
N LYS A 78 12.37 -9.25 -4.37
CA LYS A 78 13.33 -8.36 -3.69
C LYS A 78 14.76 -8.55 -4.21
N PHE A 79 15.20 -9.78 -4.43
CA PHE A 79 16.56 -10.05 -4.93
C PHE A 79 16.71 -9.81 -6.43
N ARG A 80 15.61 -9.80 -7.18
CA ARG A 80 15.62 -9.65 -8.63
C ARG A 80 15.47 -8.21 -9.09
N PHE A 81 14.70 -7.40 -8.38
CA PHE A 81 14.38 -6.03 -8.76
C PHE A 81 14.99 -5.02 -7.80
N THR A 82 15.45 -3.90 -8.37
CA THR A 82 15.91 -2.74 -7.58
C THR A 82 14.70 -1.99 -7.00
N THR A 83 14.86 -1.36 -5.86
CA THR A 83 13.84 -0.53 -5.21
C THR A 83 13.19 0.47 -6.17
N ARG A 84 13.99 1.16 -7.00
CA ARG A 84 13.48 2.11 -7.99
C ARG A 84 12.53 1.44 -9.00
N ARG A 85 12.85 0.25 -9.50
CA ARG A 85 11.97 -0.47 -10.44
C ARG A 85 10.69 -0.92 -9.78
N ILE A 86 10.76 -1.32 -8.51
CA ILE A 86 9.58 -1.73 -7.73
C ILE A 86 8.62 -0.55 -7.60
N PHE A 87 9.08 0.63 -7.17
CA PHE A 87 8.23 1.82 -7.06
C PHE A 87 7.67 2.27 -8.40
N LEU A 88 8.48 2.28 -9.48
CA LEU A 88 8.03 2.59 -10.83
C LEU A 88 7.00 1.60 -11.39
N THR A 89 6.88 0.42 -10.80
CA THR A 89 5.85 -0.57 -11.17
C THR A 89 4.63 -0.44 -10.26
N VAL A 90 4.85 -0.37 -8.95
CA VAL A 90 3.78 -0.38 -7.93
C VAL A 90 2.92 0.88 -8.00
N CYS A 91 3.52 2.07 -8.03
CA CYS A 91 2.76 3.31 -8.02
C CYS A 91 1.82 3.46 -9.24
N PRO A 92 2.27 3.28 -10.51
CA PRO A 92 1.38 3.35 -11.66
C PRO A 92 0.26 2.31 -11.63
N VAL A 93 0.55 1.07 -11.20
CA VAL A 93 -0.49 0.03 -11.10
C VAL A 93 -1.53 0.42 -10.06
N LEU A 94 -1.13 0.93 -8.90
CA LEU A 94 -2.08 1.40 -7.88
C LEU A 94 -2.90 2.59 -8.36
N ILE A 95 -2.30 3.53 -9.10
CA ILE A 95 -3.02 4.64 -9.73
C ILE A 95 -4.07 4.11 -10.71
N ILE A 96 -3.70 3.18 -11.58
CA ILE A 96 -4.64 2.56 -12.54
C ILE A 96 -5.76 1.82 -11.80
N CYS A 97 -5.46 1.05 -10.75
CA CYS A 97 -6.47 0.38 -9.93
C CYS A 97 -7.45 1.39 -9.32
N ASN A 98 -6.97 2.49 -8.75
CA ASN A 98 -7.83 3.54 -8.18
C ASN A 98 -8.67 4.23 -9.26
N LEU A 99 -8.11 4.51 -10.45
CA LEU A 99 -8.85 5.07 -11.58
C LEU A 99 -9.95 4.12 -12.07
N ILE A 100 -9.69 2.83 -12.16
CA ILE A 100 -10.72 1.84 -12.50
C ILE A 100 -11.81 1.83 -11.43
N THR A 101 -11.46 1.85 -10.15
CA THR A 101 -12.43 1.87 -9.05
C THR A 101 -13.36 3.09 -9.09
N LEU A 102 -12.89 4.25 -9.56
CA LEU A 102 -13.72 5.45 -9.75
C LEU A 102 -14.87 5.24 -10.75
N HIS A 103 -14.67 4.43 -11.76
CA HIS A 103 -15.62 4.25 -12.88
C HIS A 103 -16.35 2.91 -12.82
N VAL A 104 -15.96 2.02 -11.91
CA VAL A 104 -16.55 0.69 -11.81
C VAL A 104 -17.97 0.77 -11.24
N ASN A 105 -18.88 0.04 -11.92
CA ASN A 105 -20.29 -0.14 -11.51
C ASN A 105 -20.65 -1.62 -11.36
N SER A 106 -19.69 -2.54 -11.54
CA SER A 106 -19.90 -3.98 -11.43
C SER A 106 -19.09 -4.57 -10.30
N LEU A 107 -19.73 -5.31 -9.40
CA LEU A 107 -19.11 -5.93 -8.24
C LEU A 107 -17.94 -6.89 -8.58
N PRO A 108 -18.04 -7.78 -9.60
CA PRO A 108 -16.95 -8.69 -9.93
C PRO A 108 -15.65 -7.99 -10.35
N ILE A 109 -15.78 -6.92 -11.15
CA ILE A 109 -14.61 -6.12 -11.56
C ILE A 109 -14.02 -5.41 -10.36
N PHE A 110 -14.86 -4.88 -9.47
CA PHE A 110 -14.42 -4.23 -8.24
C PHE A 110 -13.61 -5.18 -7.35
N ILE A 111 -14.09 -6.41 -7.11
CA ILE A 111 -13.40 -7.45 -6.35
C ILE A 111 -12.04 -7.77 -6.96
N LEU A 112 -11.99 -7.94 -8.29
CA LEU A 112 -10.73 -8.22 -9.00
C LEU A 112 -9.72 -7.09 -8.89
N VAL A 113 -10.16 -5.85 -9.03
CA VAL A 113 -9.30 -4.67 -8.86
C VAL A 113 -8.77 -4.57 -7.42
N CYS A 114 -9.61 -4.87 -6.42
CA CYS A 114 -9.20 -4.90 -5.03
C CYS A 114 -8.14 -5.99 -4.75
N LEU A 115 -8.29 -7.17 -5.34
CA LEU A 115 -7.31 -8.25 -5.24
C LEU A 115 -5.94 -7.82 -5.82
N VAL A 116 -5.94 -7.24 -7.02
CA VAL A 116 -4.72 -6.74 -7.67
C VAL A 116 -4.10 -5.60 -6.85
N SER A 117 -4.91 -4.64 -6.41
CA SER A 117 -4.41 -3.52 -5.60
C SER A 117 -3.81 -4.00 -4.28
N GLY A 118 -4.41 -4.99 -3.61
CA GLY A 118 -3.88 -5.61 -2.40
C GLY A 118 -2.50 -6.22 -2.61
N PHE A 119 -2.32 -6.95 -3.70
CA PHE A 119 -1.04 -7.57 -4.08
C PHE A 119 0.06 -6.51 -4.24
N PHE A 120 -0.16 -5.48 -5.06
CA PHE A 120 0.83 -4.43 -5.31
C PHE A 120 1.06 -3.53 -4.09
N ARG A 121 0.02 -3.25 -3.32
CA ARG A 121 0.11 -2.51 -2.07
C ARG A 121 1.06 -3.19 -1.08
N MET A 122 0.91 -4.48 -0.87
CA MET A 122 1.78 -5.23 0.03
C MET A 122 3.22 -5.28 -0.47
N TRP A 123 3.42 -5.41 -1.78
CA TRP A 123 4.76 -5.35 -2.38
C TRP A 123 5.46 -4.01 -2.09
N GLY A 124 4.77 -2.90 -2.33
CA GLY A 124 5.29 -1.55 -2.03
C GLY A 124 5.58 -1.35 -0.54
N THR A 125 4.66 -1.76 0.32
CA THR A 125 4.81 -1.66 1.79
C THR A 125 6.03 -2.44 2.28
N PHE A 126 6.21 -3.66 1.81
CA PHE A 126 7.38 -4.47 2.17
C PHE A 126 8.69 -3.82 1.73
N GLU A 127 8.71 -3.23 0.54
CA GLU A 127 9.89 -2.52 0.05
C GLU A 127 10.23 -1.31 0.92
N CYS A 128 9.21 -0.53 1.33
CA CYS A 128 9.39 0.58 2.26
C CYS A 128 9.98 0.13 3.60
N PHE A 129 9.44 -0.92 4.19
CA PHE A 129 9.94 -1.45 5.46
C PHE A 129 11.35 -2.01 5.34
N SER A 130 11.65 -2.68 4.24
CA SER A 130 13.01 -3.16 3.97
C SER A 130 14.02 -2.02 3.87
N ASN A 131 13.66 -0.92 3.20
CA ASN A 131 14.53 0.26 3.08
C ASN A 131 14.71 0.98 4.42
N MET A 132 13.63 1.15 5.21
CA MET A 132 13.71 1.71 6.55
C MET A 132 14.63 0.88 7.46
N ARG A 133 14.43 -0.44 7.46
CA ARG A 133 15.27 -1.36 8.26
C ARG A 133 16.74 -1.17 7.96
N LEU A 134 17.10 -1.11 6.70
CA LEU A 134 18.51 -0.99 6.28
C LEU A 134 19.10 0.40 6.55
N SER A 135 18.25 1.42 6.62
CA SER A 135 18.67 2.80 6.88
C SER A 135 18.81 3.09 8.38
N VAL A 136 17.89 2.57 9.21
CA VAL A 136 17.81 2.89 10.65
C VAL A 136 18.67 1.95 11.49
N THR A 137 18.80 0.68 11.08
CA THR A 137 19.53 -0.32 11.87
C THR A 137 20.66 -1.00 11.10
N PRO A 138 21.70 -0.28 10.69
CA PRO A 138 22.85 -0.90 10.02
C PRO A 138 23.58 -1.92 10.91
N SER A 139 23.48 -1.78 12.24
CA SER A 139 24.06 -2.69 13.24
C SER A 139 23.18 -3.90 13.61
N GLY A 140 21.98 -4.05 13.02
CA GLY A 140 21.11 -5.19 13.28
C GLY A 140 20.28 -5.10 14.58
N ASN A 141 20.22 -3.96 15.24
CA ASN A 141 19.44 -3.79 16.47
C ASN A 141 17.95 -3.62 16.15
N PHE A 142 17.17 -4.72 16.30
CA PHE A 142 15.77 -4.80 15.90
C PHE A 142 14.77 -4.27 16.95
N SER A 143 15.20 -4.06 18.19
CA SER A 143 14.31 -3.72 19.31
C SER A 143 13.62 -2.37 19.13
N VAL A 144 14.25 -1.41 18.45
CA VAL A 144 13.66 -0.10 18.16
C VAL A 144 12.85 -0.12 16.84
N PHE A 145 13.27 -0.95 15.90
CA PHE A 145 12.69 -0.97 14.54
C PHE A 145 11.26 -1.52 14.50
N TYR A 146 11.01 -2.65 15.18
CA TYR A 146 9.68 -3.27 15.17
C TYR A 146 8.57 -2.40 15.79
N PRO A 147 8.76 -1.76 16.96
CA PRO A 147 7.77 -0.83 17.50
C PRO A 147 7.44 0.31 16.55
N VAL A 148 8.43 0.90 15.89
CA VAL A 148 8.21 2.01 14.94
C VAL A 148 7.36 1.55 13.74
N ILE A 149 7.66 0.38 13.16
CA ILE A 149 6.84 -0.17 12.08
C ILE A 149 5.41 -0.42 12.55
N TYR A 150 5.24 -1.01 13.73
CA TYR A 150 3.92 -1.33 14.26
C TYR A 150 3.07 -0.07 14.44
N ILE A 151 3.64 0.98 15.00
CA ILE A 151 2.99 2.28 15.13
C ILE A 151 2.59 2.82 13.75
N ILE A 152 3.51 2.85 12.77
CA ILE A 152 3.23 3.36 11.43
C ILE A 152 2.08 2.59 10.77
N VAL A 153 2.05 1.26 10.86
CA VAL A 153 1.00 0.44 10.26
C VAL A 153 -0.34 0.68 10.93
N LEU A 154 -0.38 0.63 12.26
CA LEU A 154 -1.63 0.80 13.02
C LEU A 154 -2.20 2.20 12.84
N GLU A 155 -1.40 3.24 13.02
CA GLU A 155 -1.81 4.63 12.85
C GLU A 155 -2.25 4.93 11.41
N SER A 156 -1.59 4.36 10.42
CA SER A 156 -1.96 4.53 9.02
C SER A 156 -3.35 3.97 8.72
N ILE A 157 -3.66 2.78 9.24
CA ILE A 157 -4.98 2.15 9.05
C ILE A 157 -6.08 2.98 9.74
N GLN A 158 -5.84 3.42 10.97
CA GLN A 158 -6.81 4.22 11.71
C GLN A 158 -7.02 5.59 11.06
N LEU A 159 -5.92 6.26 10.69
CA LEU A 159 -5.97 7.55 10.02
C LEU A 159 -6.66 7.46 8.65
N SER A 160 -6.43 6.40 7.89
CA SER A 160 -7.12 6.18 6.62
C SER A 160 -8.63 6.03 6.80
N GLY A 161 -9.06 5.33 7.85
CA GLY A 161 -10.47 5.20 8.20
C GLY A 161 -11.11 6.55 8.54
N LEU A 162 -10.47 7.35 9.39
CA LEU A 162 -10.95 8.69 9.75
C LEU A 162 -11.05 9.61 8.53
N VAL A 163 -10.02 9.64 7.68
CA VAL A 163 -10.01 10.48 6.48
C VAL A 163 -11.08 10.00 5.49
N ALA A 164 -11.23 8.69 5.31
CA ALA A 164 -12.24 8.12 4.43
C ALA A 164 -13.66 8.47 4.90
N THR A 165 -13.96 8.40 6.20
CA THR A 165 -15.25 8.79 6.76
C THR A 165 -15.51 10.27 6.50
N HIS A 166 -14.57 11.14 6.84
CA HIS A 166 -14.73 12.58 6.64
C HIS A 166 -14.96 12.97 5.18
N ILE A 167 -14.16 12.43 4.25
CA ILE A 167 -14.32 12.71 2.83
C ILE A 167 -15.65 12.18 2.32
N SER A 168 -16.05 11.00 2.78
CA SER A 168 -17.27 10.33 2.38
C SER A 168 -18.53 11.05 2.86
N ASP A 169 -18.52 11.57 4.08
CA ASP A 169 -19.63 12.36 4.67
C ASP A 169 -19.79 13.73 3.99
N TRP A 170 -18.67 14.33 3.57
CA TRP A 170 -18.68 15.68 3.00
C TRP A 170 -18.96 15.69 1.50
N ALA A 171 -18.56 14.65 0.76
CA ALA A 171 -18.70 14.63 -0.69
C ALA A 171 -19.21 13.29 -1.23
N ASN A 172 -18.34 12.33 -1.41
CA ASN A 172 -18.64 10.99 -1.92
C ASN A 172 -17.42 10.08 -1.65
N TRP A 173 -17.65 8.78 -1.42
CA TRP A 173 -16.59 7.80 -1.22
C TRP A 173 -15.55 7.76 -2.37
N ARG A 174 -15.95 8.13 -3.61
CA ARG A 174 -15.07 8.18 -4.78
C ARG A 174 -13.96 9.23 -4.64
N TYR A 175 -14.17 10.32 -3.91
CA TYR A 175 -13.14 11.34 -3.69
C TYR A 175 -11.95 10.84 -2.87
N MET A 176 -12.15 9.81 -2.07
CA MET A 176 -11.05 9.16 -1.36
C MET A 176 -10.03 8.54 -2.32
N HIS A 177 -10.48 7.96 -3.43
CA HIS A 177 -9.58 7.42 -4.46
C HIS A 177 -8.80 8.52 -5.17
N TRP A 178 -9.41 9.68 -5.43
CA TRP A 178 -8.70 10.86 -5.95
C TRP A 178 -7.64 11.36 -4.97
N PHE A 179 -7.95 11.39 -3.68
CA PHE A 179 -7.00 11.75 -2.64
C PHE A 179 -5.79 10.79 -2.62
N VAL A 180 -6.03 9.49 -2.68
CA VAL A 180 -4.95 8.47 -2.74
C VAL A 180 -4.13 8.61 -4.02
N ILE A 181 -4.75 8.86 -5.18
CA ILE A 181 -4.04 9.12 -6.43
C ILE A 181 -3.13 10.35 -6.29
N GLY A 182 -3.63 11.43 -5.71
CA GLY A 182 -2.83 12.63 -5.45
C GLY A 182 -1.64 12.39 -4.52
N MET A 183 -1.75 11.46 -3.58
CA MET A 183 -0.62 11.07 -2.72
C MET A 183 0.40 10.13 -3.41
N LEU A 184 -0.02 9.42 -4.46
CA LEU A 184 0.84 8.51 -5.23
C LEU A 184 1.61 9.21 -6.35
N LEU A 185 1.17 10.39 -6.78
CA LEU A 185 1.83 11.23 -7.78
C LEU A 185 2.93 12.09 -7.17
#